data_6090ae8fb599d06b563905363565b1e4
#
_entry.id   6090ae8fb599d06b563905363565b1e4
#
_cell.length_a   1.000
_cell.length_b   1.000
_cell.length_c   1.000
_cell.angle_alpha   90.00
_cell.angle_beta   90.00
_cell.angle_gamma   90.00
#
_symmetry.space_group_name_H-M   'P 1'
#
loop_
_entity.id
_entity.type
_entity.pdbx_description
1 polymer ?
#
loop_
_entity_poly.entity_id
_entity_poly.type
_entity_poly.pdbx_seq_one_letter_code
_entity_poly.pdbx_strand_id
1 'polypeptide(L)'
;SKKFVVIHPEEQPRTYKTEISHLTIELPDNPMRYTAVPNAEKGEGVWAASGVNAAQVGMTATETITSNPRVLGADPLVVYQPAEDGKEEVPGGIGEEDLVYIVLPYIKSAREGVKRLGSLLEQYGTYEMNGIAFQDHDEIWWLETIGGHHWMAVKVPDDHYVAMPNQLGIDHFDLEDALGEQKEYNVLSRLERIY
;
A
#
# COMPACT_ATOMS: atom_id res chain seq x y z
N SER A 1 -14.56 -19.71 -4.03
CA SER A 1 -15.13 -18.53 -3.32
C SER A 1 -14.17 -18.05 -2.25
N LYS A 2 -14.00 -16.74 -2.12
CA LYS A 2 -13.17 -16.13 -1.07
C LYS A 2 -13.75 -16.44 0.31
N LYS A 3 -12.89 -16.61 1.28
CA LYS A 3 -13.26 -16.88 2.68
C LYS A 3 -12.51 -15.91 3.61
N PHE A 4 -13.15 -15.51 4.67
CA PHE A 4 -12.44 -14.91 5.79
C PHE A 4 -11.55 -15.95 6.47
N VAL A 5 -10.31 -15.59 6.67
CA VAL A 5 -9.33 -16.40 7.41
C VAL A 5 -8.72 -15.57 8.54
N VAL A 6 -8.22 -16.25 9.54
CA VAL A 6 -7.40 -15.66 10.60
C VAL A 6 -5.96 -16.07 10.32
N ILE A 7 -5.05 -15.11 10.33
CA ILE A 7 -3.62 -15.34 10.18
C ILE A 7 -2.96 -15.04 11.52
N HIS A 8 -2.27 -16.03 12.05
CA HIS A 8 -1.58 -15.92 13.33
C HIS A 8 -0.14 -15.42 13.15
N PRO A 9 0.47 -14.81 14.19
CA PRO A 9 1.83 -14.30 14.12
C PRO A 9 2.87 -15.33 13.66
N GLU A 10 2.73 -16.57 14.11
CA GLU A 10 3.65 -17.68 13.80
C GLU A 10 3.53 -18.16 12.33
N GLU A 11 2.46 -17.84 11.65
CA GLU A 11 2.24 -18.18 10.24
C GLU A 11 2.88 -17.16 9.28
N GLN A 12 3.41 -16.05 9.82
CA GLN A 12 3.94 -14.95 9.02
C GLN A 12 5.45 -15.06 8.87
N PRO A 13 6.00 -15.03 7.64
CA PRO A 13 7.45 -15.09 7.44
C PRO A 13 8.13 -13.78 7.88
N ARG A 14 9.43 -13.86 8.16
CA ARG A 14 10.27 -12.67 8.40
C ARG A 14 10.82 -12.12 7.08
N THR A 15 11.08 -13.00 6.13
CA THR A 15 11.46 -12.63 4.76
C THR A 15 10.32 -13.03 3.84
N TYR A 16 9.76 -12.09 3.12
CA TYR A 16 8.65 -12.29 2.21
C TYR A 16 9.08 -12.02 0.76
N LYS A 17 8.88 -12.98 -0.12
CA LYS A 17 9.07 -12.83 -1.56
C LYS A 17 7.71 -12.72 -2.23
N THR A 18 7.49 -11.62 -2.97
CA THR A 18 6.27 -11.40 -3.75
C THR A 18 6.20 -12.37 -4.93
N GLU A 19 5.00 -12.77 -5.30
CA GLU A 19 4.79 -13.79 -6.33
C GLU A 19 4.93 -13.21 -7.75
N ILE A 20 4.39 -12.01 -7.98
CA ILE A 20 4.34 -11.41 -9.32
C ILE A 20 5.61 -10.61 -9.63
N SER A 21 6.06 -9.80 -8.71
CA SER A 21 7.19 -8.89 -8.95
C SER A 21 8.55 -9.43 -8.51
N HIS A 22 8.59 -10.60 -7.86
CA HIS A 22 9.78 -11.23 -7.30
C HIS A 22 10.56 -10.36 -6.30
N LEU A 23 9.92 -9.34 -5.75
CA LEU A 23 10.50 -8.48 -4.73
C LEU A 23 10.67 -9.24 -3.42
N THR A 24 11.81 -9.09 -2.77
CA THR A 24 12.04 -9.64 -1.41
C THR A 24 11.99 -8.52 -0.40
N ILE A 25 11.15 -8.68 0.64
CA ILE A 25 10.92 -7.70 1.69
C ILE A 25 11.23 -8.35 3.04
N GLU A 26 12.10 -7.71 3.82
CA GLU A 26 12.30 -8.06 5.22
C GLU A 26 11.18 -7.44 6.06
N LEU A 27 10.42 -8.29 6.74
CA LEU A 27 9.30 -7.89 7.57
C LEU A 27 9.72 -7.72 9.03
N PRO A 28 9.12 -6.78 9.78
CA PRO A 28 9.44 -6.59 11.19
C PRO A 28 9.15 -7.84 12.03
N ASP A 29 9.84 -7.96 13.16
CA ASP A 29 9.48 -8.90 14.20
C ASP A 29 8.14 -8.53 14.85
N ASN A 30 7.50 -9.51 15.48
CA ASN A 30 6.26 -9.32 16.23
C ASN A 30 5.05 -8.83 15.41
N PRO A 31 4.70 -9.50 14.30
CA PRO A 31 3.45 -9.24 13.60
C PRO A 31 2.25 -9.51 14.51
N MET A 32 1.21 -8.71 14.39
CA MET A 32 -0.06 -8.99 15.04
C MET A 32 -0.86 -10.03 14.26
N ARG A 33 -1.74 -10.73 14.98
CA ARG A 33 -2.79 -11.53 14.37
C ARG A 33 -3.73 -10.59 13.58
N TYR A 34 -4.19 -11.04 12.42
CA TYR A 34 -5.19 -10.31 11.65
C TYR A 34 -6.15 -11.25 10.92
N THR A 35 -7.31 -10.73 10.54
CA THR A 35 -8.22 -11.39 9.61
C THR A 35 -8.00 -10.86 8.21
N ALA A 36 -8.16 -11.70 7.21
CA ALA A 36 -8.03 -11.31 5.81
C ALA A 36 -9.00 -12.08 4.92
N VAL A 37 -9.14 -11.60 3.70
CA VAL A 37 -9.87 -12.26 2.62
C VAL A 37 -8.89 -12.56 1.49
N PRO A 38 -8.10 -13.63 1.60
CA PRO A 38 -7.08 -13.95 0.61
C PRO A 38 -7.69 -14.45 -0.70
N ASN A 39 -6.85 -14.57 -1.72
CA ASN A 39 -7.24 -15.13 -3.00
C ASN A 39 -7.75 -16.57 -2.85
N ALA A 40 -8.70 -16.94 -3.70
CA ALA A 40 -9.22 -18.30 -3.78
C ALA A 40 -8.35 -19.21 -4.66
N GLU A 41 -7.52 -18.64 -5.52
CA GLU A 41 -6.64 -19.34 -6.45
C GLU A 41 -5.25 -19.51 -5.84
N LYS A 42 -4.65 -20.68 -6.14
CA LYS A 42 -3.32 -21.01 -5.61
C LYS A 42 -2.24 -20.57 -6.60
N GLY A 43 -1.12 -20.06 -6.10
CA GLY A 43 0.04 -19.71 -6.92
C GLY A 43 0.01 -18.29 -7.49
N GLU A 44 -0.96 -17.46 -7.06
CA GLU A 44 -1.08 -16.06 -7.48
C GLU A 44 -0.83 -15.07 -6.34
N GLY A 45 -0.13 -15.49 -5.30
CA GLY A 45 0.11 -14.66 -4.13
C GLY A 45 -1.04 -14.66 -3.11
N VAL A 46 -0.91 -13.84 -2.08
CA VAL A 46 -1.90 -13.77 -0.98
C VAL A 46 -3.17 -13.05 -1.42
N TRP A 47 -3.06 -11.99 -2.19
CA TRP A 47 -4.19 -11.19 -2.69
C TRP A 47 -5.25 -10.88 -1.63
N ALA A 48 -4.81 -10.46 -0.47
CA ALA A 48 -5.72 -10.10 0.60
C ALA A 48 -6.38 -8.75 0.29
N ALA A 49 -7.63 -8.77 -0.16
CA ALA A 49 -8.36 -7.56 -0.54
C ALA A 49 -8.67 -6.63 0.64
N SER A 50 -8.79 -7.18 1.86
CA SER A 50 -9.04 -6.42 3.08
C SER A 50 -8.72 -7.25 4.32
N GLY A 51 -8.58 -6.58 5.46
CA GLY A 51 -8.40 -7.23 6.75
C GLY A 51 -8.54 -6.28 7.92
N VAL A 52 -8.56 -6.87 9.12
CA VAL A 52 -8.56 -6.15 10.39
C VAL A 52 -7.58 -6.84 11.33
N ASN A 53 -6.68 -6.08 11.94
CA ASN A 53 -5.68 -6.62 12.87
C ASN A 53 -6.14 -6.61 14.33
N ALA A 54 -5.33 -7.17 15.23
CA ALA A 54 -5.63 -7.26 16.65
C ALA A 54 -5.69 -5.90 17.37
N ALA A 55 -5.15 -4.82 16.78
CA ALA A 55 -5.29 -3.46 17.25
C ALA A 55 -6.56 -2.76 16.72
N GLN A 56 -7.45 -3.52 16.07
CA GLN A 56 -8.69 -3.01 15.45
C GLN A 56 -8.46 -2.00 14.33
N VAL A 57 -7.32 -2.06 13.66
CA VAL A 57 -7.06 -1.31 12.45
C VAL A 57 -7.53 -2.11 11.25
N GLY A 58 -8.37 -1.51 10.42
CA GLY A 58 -8.81 -2.07 9.14
C GLY A 58 -8.01 -1.50 7.98
N MET A 59 -7.84 -2.30 6.93
CA MET A 59 -7.17 -1.92 5.69
C MET A 59 -7.85 -2.57 4.50
N THR A 60 -7.92 -1.84 3.39
CA THR A 60 -8.30 -2.37 2.08
C THR A 60 -7.13 -2.26 1.12
N ALA A 61 -7.24 -2.97 0.01
CA ALA A 61 -6.40 -2.78 -1.16
C ALA A 61 -7.30 -2.81 -2.40
N THR A 62 -7.10 -1.87 -3.32
CA THR A 62 -7.82 -1.79 -4.59
C THR A 62 -6.88 -1.36 -5.68
N GLU A 63 -7.00 -1.99 -6.83
CA GLU A 63 -6.20 -1.68 -8.01
C GLU A 63 -6.99 -0.88 -9.07
N THR A 64 -6.34 -0.68 -10.21
CA THR A 64 -6.93 -0.15 -11.44
C THR A 64 -7.28 1.34 -11.35
N ILE A 65 -6.38 2.09 -10.77
CA ILE A 65 -6.36 3.55 -10.90
C ILE A 65 -5.40 3.92 -12.03
N THR A 66 -5.74 4.93 -12.81
CA THR A 66 -4.85 5.47 -13.84
C THR A 66 -4.19 6.74 -13.34
N SER A 67 -2.90 6.90 -13.62
CA SER A 67 -2.14 8.09 -13.23
C SER A 67 -1.89 9.02 -14.42
N ASN A 68 -1.46 10.24 -14.09
CA ASN A 68 -1.11 11.25 -15.09
C ASN A 68 0.20 10.85 -15.82
N PRO A 69 0.24 10.87 -17.17
CA PRO A 69 1.43 10.54 -17.93
C PRO A 69 2.68 11.38 -17.60
N ARG A 70 2.51 12.62 -17.15
CA ARG A 70 3.64 13.46 -16.73
C ARG A 70 4.27 12.96 -15.43
N VAL A 71 3.44 12.52 -14.49
CA VAL A 71 3.91 11.90 -13.24
C VAL A 71 4.65 10.62 -13.55
N LEU A 72 4.07 9.74 -14.37
CA LEU A 72 4.72 8.48 -14.79
C LEU A 72 6.00 8.71 -15.60
N GLY A 73 6.12 9.84 -16.30
CA GLY A 73 7.36 10.23 -16.97
C GLY A 73 8.45 10.68 -16.00
N ALA A 74 8.08 11.25 -14.85
CA ALA A 74 9.01 11.68 -13.81
C ALA A 74 9.32 10.57 -12.79
N ASP A 75 8.34 9.72 -12.48
CA ASP A 75 8.42 8.62 -11.54
C ASP A 75 7.77 7.35 -12.15
N PRO A 76 8.50 6.65 -13.03
CA PRO A 76 8.00 5.47 -13.72
C PRO A 76 7.64 4.35 -12.76
N LEU A 77 6.65 3.53 -13.14
CA LEU A 77 6.32 2.30 -12.43
C LEU A 77 7.53 1.36 -12.36
N VAL A 78 7.69 0.68 -11.24
CA VAL A 78 8.77 -0.27 -10.99
C VAL A 78 8.33 -1.66 -11.43
N VAL A 79 8.42 -1.92 -12.74
CA VAL A 79 7.92 -3.15 -13.37
C VAL A 79 8.98 -4.25 -13.32
N TYR A 80 8.56 -5.48 -13.00
CA TYR A 80 9.42 -6.66 -13.07
C TYR A 80 9.99 -6.86 -14.47
N GLN A 81 11.30 -7.15 -14.53
CA GLN A 81 11.99 -7.49 -15.76
C GLN A 81 12.54 -8.92 -15.64
N PRO A 82 12.07 -9.84 -16.49
CA PRO A 82 12.55 -11.22 -16.46
C PRO A 82 14.02 -11.30 -16.86
N ALA A 83 14.69 -12.36 -16.42
CA ALA A 83 16.02 -12.67 -16.88
C ALA A 83 16.03 -12.90 -18.40
N GLU A 84 16.92 -12.21 -19.10
CA GLU A 84 17.17 -12.37 -20.54
C GLU A 84 18.66 -12.64 -20.79
N ASP A 85 19.03 -12.98 -22.02
CA ASP A 85 20.37 -13.39 -22.42
C ASP A 85 21.50 -12.60 -21.75
N GLY A 86 22.08 -13.18 -20.69
CA GLY A 86 23.22 -12.63 -19.96
C GLY A 86 22.88 -11.52 -18.94
N LYS A 87 21.60 -11.24 -18.69
CA LYS A 87 21.15 -10.33 -17.65
C LYS A 87 20.32 -11.07 -16.59
N GLU A 88 20.57 -10.77 -15.34
CA GLU A 88 19.74 -11.24 -14.23
C GLU A 88 18.37 -10.56 -14.23
N GLU A 89 17.37 -11.20 -13.62
CA GLU A 89 16.07 -10.59 -13.41
C GLU A 89 16.18 -9.31 -12.55
N VAL A 90 15.29 -8.35 -12.81
CA VAL A 90 15.15 -7.17 -11.96
C VAL A 90 13.77 -7.22 -11.30
N PRO A 91 13.71 -7.33 -9.97
CA PRO A 91 12.44 -7.32 -9.25
C PRO A 91 11.62 -6.06 -9.53
N GLY A 92 10.31 -6.21 -9.58
CA GLY A 92 9.37 -5.09 -9.63
C GLY A 92 9.09 -4.51 -8.24
N GLY A 93 8.19 -3.54 -8.18
CA GLY A 93 7.71 -2.93 -6.94
C GLY A 93 6.60 -3.76 -6.29
N ILE A 94 5.96 -3.16 -5.29
CA ILE A 94 4.84 -3.73 -4.53
C ILE A 94 3.58 -3.72 -5.39
N GLY A 95 2.79 -4.78 -5.35
CA GLY A 95 1.48 -4.86 -5.96
C GLY A 95 0.34 -4.99 -4.95
N GLU A 96 -0.89 -4.88 -5.42
CA GLU A 96 -2.10 -5.03 -4.61
C GLU A 96 -2.09 -6.33 -3.81
N GLU A 97 -1.62 -7.40 -4.41
CA GLU A 97 -1.59 -8.74 -3.83
C GLU A 97 -0.80 -8.83 -2.52
N ASP A 98 0.09 -7.89 -2.27
CA ASP A 98 1.00 -7.90 -1.12
C ASP A 98 0.60 -6.90 -0.02
N LEU A 99 -0.12 -5.83 -0.37
CA LEU A 99 -0.32 -4.65 0.48
C LEU A 99 -0.83 -4.96 1.89
N VAL A 100 -1.92 -5.72 2.01
CA VAL A 100 -2.51 -6.05 3.32
C VAL A 100 -1.54 -6.90 4.14
N TYR A 101 -0.86 -7.83 3.48
CA TYR A 101 0.06 -8.78 4.13
C TYR A 101 1.30 -8.11 4.71
N ILE A 102 1.89 -7.15 4.01
CA ILE A 102 3.12 -6.48 4.43
C ILE A 102 2.89 -5.27 5.34
N VAL A 103 1.66 -4.75 5.42
CA VAL A 103 1.33 -3.54 6.18
C VAL A 103 0.50 -3.85 7.43
N LEU A 104 -0.64 -4.51 7.26
CA LEU A 104 -1.65 -4.63 8.32
C LEU A 104 -1.15 -5.27 9.63
N PRO A 105 -0.32 -6.32 9.62
CA PRO A 105 0.17 -6.93 10.85
C PRO A 105 1.05 -6.04 11.72
N TYR A 106 1.52 -4.91 11.19
CA TYR A 106 2.59 -4.10 11.79
C TYR A 106 2.17 -2.70 12.18
N ILE A 107 0.86 -2.39 12.14
CA ILE A 107 0.33 -1.05 12.39
C ILE A 107 -0.69 -1.08 13.53
N LYS A 108 -0.72 0.00 14.34
CA LYS A 108 -1.61 0.15 15.50
C LYS A 108 -2.63 1.27 15.33
N SER A 109 -2.55 2.03 14.24
CA SER A 109 -3.51 3.07 13.88
C SER A 109 -3.59 3.24 12.36
N ALA A 110 -4.65 3.88 11.88
CA ALA A 110 -4.81 4.22 10.48
C ALA A 110 -3.65 5.11 9.98
N ARG A 111 -3.23 6.07 10.79
CA ARG A 111 -2.10 6.96 10.50
C ARG A 111 -0.76 6.23 10.41
N GLU A 112 -0.52 5.23 11.25
CA GLU A 112 0.64 4.34 11.11
C GLU A 112 0.58 3.54 9.82
N GLY A 113 -0.61 3.15 9.37
CA GLY A 113 -0.84 2.48 8.09
C GLY A 113 -0.37 3.34 6.91
N VAL A 114 -0.80 4.59 6.86
CA VAL A 114 -0.36 5.57 5.84
C VAL A 114 1.17 5.71 5.84
N LYS A 115 1.77 5.91 7.01
CA LYS A 115 3.23 6.09 7.13
C LYS A 115 4.01 4.85 6.73
N ARG A 116 3.56 3.67 7.18
CA ARG A 116 4.24 2.41 6.84
C ARG A 116 4.16 2.12 5.36
N LEU A 117 2.97 2.19 4.77
CA LEU A 117 2.82 1.98 3.33
C LEU A 117 3.61 3.00 2.53
N GLY A 118 3.53 4.27 2.91
CA GLY A 118 4.32 5.33 2.28
C GLY A 118 5.82 5.03 2.28
N SER A 119 6.38 4.61 3.42
CA SER A 119 7.79 4.25 3.52
C SER A 119 8.17 3.04 2.64
N LEU A 120 7.29 2.04 2.54
CA LEU A 120 7.50 0.88 1.66
C LEU A 120 7.48 1.29 0.17
N LEU A 121 6.55 2.16 -0.22
CA LEU A 121 6.47 2.71 -1.57
C LEU A 121 7.71 3.55 -1.91
N GLU A 122 8.20 4.36 -0.98
CA GLU A 122 9.43 5.14 -1.16
C GLU A 122 10.68 4.26 -1.34
N GLN A 123 10.69 3.11 -0.69
CA GLN A 123 11.83 2.19 -0.72
C GLN A 123 11.81 1.27 -1.93
N TYR A 124 10.67 0.67 -2.23
CA TYR A 124 10.55 -0.40 -3.22
C TYR A 124 9.78 0.00 -4.48
N GLY A 125 8.99 1.06 -4.39
CA GLY A 125 8.08 1.45 -5.45
C GLY A 125 6.89 0.49 -5.63
N THR A 126 6.11 0.77 -6.66
CA THR A 126 4.99 -0.07 -7.10
C THR A 126 5.00 -0.22 -8.62
N TYR A 127 4.49 -1.33 -9.11
CA TYR A 127 4.32 -1.56 -10.54
C TYR A 127 2.92 -1.21 -11.07
N GLU A 128 2.03 -0.78 -10.17
CA GLU A 128 0.64 -0.44 -10.51
C GLU A 128 0.08 0.68 -9.63
N MET A 129 -1.05 1.26 -10.04
CA MET A 129 -1.71 2.32 -9.30
C MET A 129 -2.81 1.76 -8.40
N ASN A 130 -2.77 2.12 -7.11
CA ASN A 130 -3.68 1.63 -6.09
C ASN A 130 -4.26 2.76 -5.24
N GLY A 131 -5.49 2.53 -4.74
CA GLY A 131 -6.10 3.31 -3.68
C GLY A 131 -6.32 2.44 -2.45
N ILE A 132 -5.89 2.90 -1.29
CA ILE A 132 -5.89 2.13 -0.05
C ILE A 132 -6.59 2.91 1.06
N ALA A 133 -7.59 2.29 1.69
CA ALA A 133 -8.19 2.83 2.91
C ALA A 133 -7.55 2.22 4.14
N PHE A 134 -7.31 3.06 5.14
CA PHE A 134 -6.97 2.68 6.50
C PHE A 134 -8.00 3.24 7.44
N GLN A 135 -8.42 2.45 8.43
CA GLN A 135 -9.37 2.90 9.43
C GLN A 135 -9.00 2.33 10.79
N ASP A 136 -9.24 3.14 11.82
CA ASP A 136 -9.21 2.72 13.22
C ASP A 136 -10.42 3.29 13.97
N HIS A 137 -10.34 3.36 15.30
CA HIS A 137 -11.42 3.91 16.13
C HIS A 137 -11.60 5.42 15.93
N ASP A 138 -10.52 6.14 15.59
CA ASP A 138 -10.47 7.60 15.63
C ASP A 138 -10.45 8.23 14.24
N GLU A 139 -9.84 7.56 13.25
CA GLU A 139 -9.56 8.15 11.93
C GLU A 139 -9.84 7.17 10.79
N ILE A 140 -10.21 7.73 9.63
CA ILE A 140 -10.19 7.07 8.33
C ILE A 140 -9.28 7.84 7.41
N TRP A 141 -8.35 7.14 6.76
CA TRP A 141 -7.42 7.69 5.78
C TRP A 141 -7.57 7.01 4.43
N TRP A 142 -7.49 7.79 3.38
CA TRP A 142 -7.42 7.32 2.00
C TRP A 142 -6.06 7.69 1.40
N LEU A 143 -5.34 6.69 0.89
CA LEU A 143 -4.04 6.85 0.24
C LEU A 143 -4.17 6.44 -1.23
N GLU A 144 -3.60 7.25 -2.13
CA GLU A 144 -3.46 6.95 -3.55
C GLU A 144 -1.99 6.92 -3.93
N THR A 145 -1.58 5.88 -4.66
CA THR A 145 -0.28 5.86 -5.35
C THR A 145 -0.43 6.69 -6.63
N ILE A 146 0.54 7.56 -6.93
CA ILE A 146 0.45 8.51 -8.04
C ILE A 146 1.61 8.40 -9.04
N GLY A 147 2.61 7.60 -8.72
CA GLY A 147 3.76 7.28 -9.54
C GLY A 147 4.38 5.97 -9.07
N GLY A 148 5.56 5.64 -9.54
CA GLY A 148 6.30 4.45 -9.10
C GLY A 148 6.63 4.45 -7.62
N HIS A 149 6.91 5.62 -7.04
CA HIS A 149 7.25 5.78 -5.61
C HIS A 149 6.41 6.84 -4.91
N HIS A 150 5.78 7.74 -5.67
CA HIS A 150 5.00 8.84 -5.11
C HIS A 150 3.61 8.40 -4.69
N TRP A 151 3.17 8.96 -3.59
CA TRP A 151 1.85 8.71 -3.01
C TRP A 151 1.34 9.98 -2.31
N MET A 152 0.06 10.05 -2.11
CA MET A 152 -0.61 11.08 -1.32
C MET A 152 -1.74 10.46 -0.52
N ALA A 153 -2.04 11.03 0.65
CA ALA A 153 -3.10 10.56 1.51
C ALA A 153 -3.89 11.70 2.13
N VAL A 154 -5.17 11.49 2.33
CA VAL A 154 -6.09 12.44 2.95
C VAL A 154 -6.90 11.77 4.05
N LYS A 155 -7.07 12.46 5.18
CA LYS A 155 -8.02 12.06 6.22
C LYS A 155 -9.44 12.33 5.75
N VAL A 156 -10.32 11.36 5.91
CA VAL A 156 -11.76 11.56 5.69
C VAL A 156 -12.31 12.38 6.85
N PRO A 157 -13.02 13.50 6.61
CA PRO A 157 -13.63 14.26 7.69
C PRO A 157 -14.64 13.44 8.51
N ASP A 158 -14.74 13.69 9.80
CA ASP A 158 -15.49 12.85 10.73
C ASP A 158 -17.01 12.82 10.47
N ASP A 159 -17.53 13.82 9.77
CA ASP A 159 -18.95 13.95 9.38
C ASP A 159 -19.23 13.52 7.93
N HIS A 160 -18.24 12.88 7.27
CA HIS A 160 -18.35 12.44 5.88
C HIS A 160 -18.25 10.92 5.74
N TYR A 161 -18.73 10.44 4.62
CA TYR A 161 -18.43 9.10 4.11
C TYR A 161 -17.79 9.20 2.74
N VAL A 162 -17.03 8.19 2.37
CA VAL A 162 -16.36 8.13 1.06
C VAL A 162 -16.79 6.89 0.31
N ALA A 163 -17.12 7.07 -0.97
CA ALA A 163 -17.31 6.00 -1.93
C ALA A 163 -16.27 6.18 -3.04
N MET A 164 -15.33 5.26 -3.13
CA MET A 164 -14.22 5.33 -4.08
C MET A 164 -14.37 4.24 -5.13
N PRO A 165 -14.73 4.61 -6.37
CA PRO A 165 -14.61 3.69 -7.51
C PRO A 165 -13.14 3.53 -7.91
N ASN A 166 -12.86 2.66 -8.87
CA ASN A 166 -11.52 2.42 -9.42
C ASN A 166 -11.00 3.63 -10.21
N GLN A 167 -10.72 4.72 -9.51
CA GLN A 167 -10.19 5.97 -10.06
C GLN A 167 -9.49 6.78 -8.96
N LEU A 168 -8.64 7.74 -9.34
CA LEU A 168 -8.14 8.75 -8.42
C LEU A 168 -9.31 9.61 -7.91
N GLY A 169 -9.41 9.81 -6.60
CA GLY A 169 -10.51 10.53 -5.96
C GLY A 169 -10.07 11.74 -5.16
N ILE A 170 -8.78 11.92 -4.89
CA ILE A 170 -8.26 13.11 -4.21
C ILE A 170 -8.23 14.26 -5.22
N ASP A 171 -9.15 15.22 -5.09
CA ASP A 171 -9.32 16.37 -5.98
C ASP A 171 -8.82 17.69 -5.37
N HIS A 172 -8.53 17.68 -4.07
CA HIS A 172 -7.96 18.79 -3.32
C HIS A 172 -6.86 18.28 -2.39
N PHE A 173 -5.76 19.02 -2.31
CA PHE A 173 -4.63 18.61 -1.48
C PHE A 173 -3.92 19.83 -0.87
N ASP A 174 -3.79 19.83 0.46
CA ASP A 174 -3.04 20.84 1.19
C ASP A 174 -1.60 20.37 1.39
N LEU A 175 -0.70 20.90 0.55
CA LEU A 175 0.71 20.53 0.59
C LEU A 175 1.42 21.12 1.82
N GLU A 176 0.97 22.25 2.35
CA GLU A 176 1.56 22.86 3.55
C GLU A 176 1.28 21.97 4.77
N ASP A 177 0.04 21.49 4.95
CA ASP A 177 -0.27 20.53 6.00
C ASP A 177 0.48 19.21 5.82
N ALA A 178 0.49 18.68 4.59
CA ALA A 178 1.13 17.39 4.29
C ALA A 178 2.64 17.37 4.57
N LEU A 179 3.34 18.46 4.31
CA LEU A 179 4.77 18.62 4.59
C LEU A 179 5.05 19.15 5.99
N GLY A 180 4.05 19.67 6.69
CA GLY A 180 4.13 20.26 8.01
C GLY A 180 3.57 19.37 9.12
N GLU A 181 2.38 19.73 9.62
CA GLU A 181 1.79 19.07 10.78
C GLU A 181 1.10 17.74 10.48
N GLN A 182 0.78 17.48 9.23
CA GLN A 182 0.15 16.23 8.75
C GLN A 182 -1.16 15.91 9.48
N LYS A 183 -1.98 16.90 9.71
CA LYS A 183 -3.27 16.74 10.43
C LYS A 183 -4.29 16.00 9.59
N GLU A 184 -4.42 16.41 8.33
CA GLU A 184 -5.45 15.92 7.41
C GLU A 184 -4.86 15.39 6.10
N TYR A 185 -3.60 15.72 5.79
CA TYR A 185 -2.90 15.31 4.56
C TYR A 185 -1.55 14.69 4.88
N ASN A 186 -1.11 13.80 4.01
CA ASN A 186 0.23 13.23 4.08
C ASN A 186 0.73 12.89 2.66
N VAL A 187 2.04 12.92 2.48
CA VAL A 187 2.69 12.77 1.17
C VAL A 187 4.09 12.19 1.33
N LEU A 188 4.68 11.72 0.24
CA LEU A 188 6.07 11.30 0.17
C LEU A 188 7.00 12.29 0.89
N SER A 189 7.82 11.79 1.81
CA SER A 189 8.67 12.59 2.69
C SER A 189 9.85 13.30 2.00
N ARG A 190 10.11 13.01 0.72
CA ARG A 190 11.30 13.46 -0.03
C ARG A 190 10.97 14.23 -1.31
N LEU A 191 9.92 15.02 -1.30
CA LEU A 191 9.59 15.88 -2.45
C LEU A 191 10.72 16.85 -2.87
N GLU A 192 11.67 17.16 -1.97
CA GLU A 192 12.82 18.03 -2.25
C GLU A 192 13.79 17.51 -3.32
N ARG A 193 13.64 16.26 -3.76
CA ARG A 193 14.54 15.66 -4.77
C ARG A 193 14.03 15.68 -6.21
N ILE A 194 12.87 16.27 -6.45
CA ILE A 194 12.21 16.25 -7.77
C ILE A 194 12.30 17.61 -8.51
N TYR A 195 12.91 18.62 -7.90
CA TYR A 195 13.09 19.94 -8.50
C TYR A 195 14.56 20.27 -8.71
#